data_8fd7929723ff5723240d31b307dfc39f
#
_entry.id   8fd7929723ff5723240d31b307dfc39f
#
_cell.length_a   1.000
_cell.length_b   1.000
_cell.length_c   1.000
_cell.angle_alpha   90.00
_cell.angle_beta   90.00
_cell.angle_gamma   90.00
#
_symmetry.space_group_name_H-M   'P 1'
#
loop_
_entity.id
_entity.type
_entity.pdbx_description
1 polymer ?
#
loop_
_entity_poly.entity_id
_entity_poly.type
_entity_poly.pdbx_seq_one_letter_code
_entity_poly.pdbx_strand_id
1 'polypeptide(L)'
;MEELRKLHNNEKRNLITKWVKAGSTVLDCGCGRGGDWWKWKAVRANIYAIDPDEESLVEAENRALEMNMGVWFLGKGTIIQAAFAGPFDVVCYNFSLHYICDDFENSIKALGVAVKPGGLLIGITPERARAEAMVDSHGHFKDRLGNEIAIMQGGRRLMVRLVDGPFYADGGREEPILDASILVQNLKTVGFELLVWEPMLERPNGLVSDLYSKFVFKKISV
;
A
#
# COMPACT_ATOMS: atom_id res chain seq x y z
N MET A 1 -1.42 4.31 -20.06
CA MET A 1 -1.73 4.71 -18.68
C MET A 1 -3.10 4.31 -18.18
N GLU A 2 -4.14 4.52 -18.93
CA GLU A 2 -5.51 4.17 -18.54
C GLU A 2 -5.64 2.67 -18.19
N GLU A 3 -4.95 1.81 -18.92
CA GLU A 3 -4.93 0.35 -18.70
C GLU A 3 -4.38 0.00 -17.32
N LEU A 4 -3.18 0.50 -16.96
CA LEU A 4 -2.56 0.28 -15.65
C LEU A 4 -3.41 0.83 -14.51
N ARG A 5 -3.92 2.05 -14.63
CA ARG A 5 -4.79 2.66 -13.60
C ARG A 5 -6.08 1.89 -13.40
N LYS A 6 -6.73 1.44 -14.47
CA LYS A 6 -7.92 0.60 -14.39
C LYS A 6 -7.63 -0.72 -13.69
N LEU A 7 -6.53 -1.36 -14.06
CA LEU A 7 -6.09 -2.62 -13.48
C LEU A 7 -5.85 -2.47 -11.97
N HIS A 8 -4.99 -1.54 -11.56
CA HIS A 8 -4.69 -1.29 -10.16
C HIS A 8 -5.93 -0.90 -9.35
N ASN A 9 -6.82 -0.08 -9.91
CA ASN A 9 -8.06 0.31 -9.25
C ASN A 9 -9.03 -0.87 -9.08
N ASN A 10 -9.07 -1.79 -10.03
CA ASN A 10 -9.90 -3.00 -9.92
C ASN A 10 -9.36 -3.92 -8.81
N GLU A 11 -8.04 -4.14 -8.76
CA GLU A 11 -7.43 -4.99 -7.74
C GLU A 11 -7.60 -4.40 -6.32
N LYS A 12 -7.43 -3.10 -6.15
CA LYS A 12 -7.74 -2.42 -4.88
C LYS A 12 -9.22 -2.58 -4.49
N ARG A 13 -10.14 -2.40 -5.46
CA ARG A 13 -11.58 -2.58 -5.22
C ARG A 13 -11.89 -4.01 -4.77
N ASN A 14 -11.36 -5.00 -5.48
CA ASN A 14 -11.57 -6.41 -5.17
C ASN A 14 -11.10 -6.75 -3.76
N LEU A 15 -9.89 -6.30 -3.40
CA LEU A 15 -9.32 -6.48 -2.07
C LEU A 15 -10.20 -5.85 -0.98
N ILE A 16 -10.55 -4.58 -1.14
CA ILE A 16 -11.38 -3.83 -0.19
C ILE A 16 -12.76 -4.49 -0.03
N THR A 17 -13.44 -4.79 -1.13
CA THR A 17 -14.78 -5.40 -1.09
C THR A 17 -14.78 -6.77 -0.44
N LYS A 18 -13.72 -7.56 -0.64
CA LYS A 18 -13.60 -8.90 -0.07
C LYS A 18 -13.36 -8.89 1.43
N TRP A 19 -12.56 -7.95 1.94
CA TRP A 19 -12.03 -8.02 3.29
C TRP A 19 -12.57 -6.97 4.27
N VAL A 20 -13.16 -5.88 3.77
CA VAL A 20 -13.66 -4.79 4.63
C VAL A 20 -15.17 -4.88 4.80
N LYS A 21 -15.61 -4.98 6.04
CA LYS A 21 -17.03 -5.01 6.39
C LYS A 21 -17.61 -3.59 6.46
N ALA A 22 -18.89 -3.46 6.15
CA ALA A 22 -19.59 -2.20 6.33
C ALA A 22 -19.53 -1.73 7.78
N GLY A 23 -19.28 -0.45 7.98
CA GLY A 23 -19.15 0.16 9.32
C GLY A 23 -17.79 -0.02 9.97
N SER A 24 -16.84 -0.74 9.34
CA SER A 24 -15.46 -0.86 9.85
C SER A 24 -14.79 0.50 9.97
N THR A 25 -14.04 0.69 11.05
CA THR A 25 -13.07 1.80 11.15
C THR A 25 -11.80 1.41 10.42
N VAL A 26 -11.44 2.18 9.40
CA VAL A 26 -10.28 1.91 8.53
C VAL A 26 -9.29 3.04 8.65
N LEU A 27 -8.00 2.70 8.82
CA LEU A 27 -6.90 3.62 8.62
C LEU A 27 -6.32 3.39 7.22
N ASP A 28 -6.41 4.39 6.34
CA ASP A 28 -5.77 4.41 5.03
C ASP A 28 -4.39 5.08 5.17
N CYS A 29 -3.33 4.27 5.21
CA CYS A 29 -1.95 4.70 5.35
C CYS A 29 -1.30 4.96 4.00
N GLY A 30 -0.85 6.19 3.79
CA GLY A 30 -0.39 6.62 2.47
C GLY A 30 -1.58 6.82 1.55
N CYS A 31 -2.60 7.56 2.00
CA CYS A 31 -3.83 7.79 1.24
C CYS A 31 -3.61 8.62 -0.04
N GLY A 32 -2.44 9.26 -0.15
CA GLY A 32 -2.09 10.13 -1.26
C GLY A 32 -3.16 11.19 -1.48
N ARG A 33 -3.53 11.40 -2.72
CA ARG A 33 -4.55 12.36 -3.15
C ARG A 33 -5.99 11.84 -3.03
N GLY A 34 -6.26 10.85 -2.18
CA GLY A 34 -7.60 10.30 -1.96
C GLY A 34 -8.18 9.50 -3.13
N GLY A 35 -7.33 8.83 -3.91
CA GLY A 35 -7.74 8.04 -5.07
C GLY A 35 -8.64 6.84 -4.76
N ASP A 36 -8.75 6.48 -3.49
CA ASP A 36 -9.51 5.31 -3.04
C ASP A 36 -10.83 5.67 -2.32
N TRP A 37 -11.18 6.96 -2.17
CA TRP A 37 -12.38 7.41 -1.46
C TRP A 37 -13.67 6.76 -1.93
N TRP A 38 -13.88 6.63 -3.22
CA TRP A 38 -15.07 5.99 -3.77
C TRP A 38 -15.16 4.48 -3.46
N LYS A 39 -14.02 3.80 -3.27
CA LYS A 39 -13.98 2.39 -2.85
C LYS A 39 -14.39 2.24 -1.39
N TRP A 40 -13.89 3.13 -0.54
CA TRP A 40 -14.25 3.18 0.88
C TRP A 40 -15.73 3.55 1.08
N LYS A 41 -16.22 4.52 0.32
CA LYS A 41 -17.65 4.90 0.30
C LYS A 41 -18.55 3.73 -0.09
N ALA A 42 -18.14 2.96 -1.10
CA ALA A 42 -18.90 1.80 -1.59
C ALA A 42 -19.07 0.70 -0.52
N VAL A 43 -18.08 0.48 0.33
CA VAL A 43 -18.17 -0.49 1.45
C VAL A 43 -18.69 0.15 2.75
N ARG A 44 -19.03 1.44 2.74
CA ARG A 44 -19.53 2.19 3.91
C ARG A 44 -18.58 2.13 5.11
N ALA A 45 -17.28 2.25 4.87
CA ALA A 45 -16.28 2.30 5.94
C ALA A 45 -16.18 3.71 6.55
N ASN A 46 -15.80 3.76 7.83
CA ASN A 46 -15.43 4.99 8.52
C ASN A 46 -13.92 5.21 8.35
N ILE A 47 -13.51 6.26 7.64
CA ILE A 47 -12.13 6.41 7.19
C ILE A 47 -11.37 7.40 8.05
N TYR A 48 -10.21 6.96 8.51
CA TYR A 48 -9.10 7.76 9.00
C TYR A 48 -8.00 7.72 7.94
N ALA A 49 -7.37 8.85 7.67
CA ALA A 49 -6.38 8.98 6.61
C ALA A 49 -5.12 9.68 7.09
N ILE A 50 -3.96 9.18 6.64
CA ILE A 50 -2.66 9.77 6.91
C ILE A 50 -1.76 9.62 5.69
N ASP A 51 -0.95 10.65 5.42
CA ASP A 51 0.05 10.64 4.36
C ASP A 51 1.26 11.50 4.78
N PRO A 52 2.51 11.15 4.40
CA PRO A 52 3.67 12.00 4.67
C PRO A 52 3.72 13.24 3.76
N ASP A 53 2.99 13.27 2.64
CA ASP A 53 2.96 14.37 1.69
C ASP A 53 1.79 15.31 1.94
N GLU A 54 2.10 16.52 2.39
CA GLU A 54 1.10 17.53 2.75
C GLU A 54 0.30 18.04 1.54
N GLU A 55 0.92 18.17 0.38
CA GLU A 55 0.23 18.60 -0.85
C GLU A 55 -0.81 17.55 -1.27
N SER A 56 -0.47 16.29 -1.17
CA SER A 56 -1.40 15.19 -1.42
C SER A 56 -2.58 15.19 -0.45
N LEU A 57 -2.36 15.50 0.83
CA LEU A 57 -3.44 15.59 1.82
C LEU A 57 -4.42 16.70 1.49
N VAL A 58 -3.96 17.88 1.09
CA VAL A 58 -4.82 19.00 0.67
C VAL A 58 -5.72 18.58 -0.51
N GLU A 59 -5.18 17.90 -1.50
CA GLU A 59 -5.97 17.39 -2.64
C GLU A 59 -6.95 16.29 -2.19
N ALA A 60 -6.52 15.39 -1.29
CA ALA A 60 -7.37 14.35 -0.72
C ALA A 60 -8.56 14.91 0.05
N GLU A 61 -8.35 15.97 0.83
CA GLU A 61 -9.40 16.66 1.59
C GLU A 61 -10.41 17.31 0.65
N ASN A 62 -9.95 18.08 -0.33
CA ASN A 62 -10.82 18.68 -1.34
C ASN A 62 -11.68 17.64 -2.05
N ARG A 63 -11.08 16.52 -2.44
CA ARG A 63 -11.80 15.43 -3.09
C ARG A 63 -12.82 14.75 -2.17
N ALA A 64 -12.53 14.60 -0.88
CA ALA A 64 -13.48 14.08 0.08
C ALA A 64 -14.70 15.00 0.24
N LEU A 65 -14.46 16.33 0.29
CA LEU A 65 -15.52 17.35 0.32
C LEU A 65 -16.40 17.30 -0.94
N GLU A 66 -15.80 17.26 -2.13
CA GLU A 66 -16.52 17.14 -3.41
C GLU A 66 -17.40 15.89 -3.47
N MET A 67 -16.92 14.79 -2.89
CA MET A 67 -17.64 13.51 -2.82
C MET A 67 -18.68 13.45 -1.71
N ASN A 68 -18.80 14.49 -0.87
CA ASN A 68 -19.60 14.50 0.34
C ASN A 68 -19.30 13.26 1.21
N MET A 69 -18.04 13.07 1.51
CA MET A 69 -17.51 11.92 2.27
C MET A 69 -16.83 12.41 3.54
N GLY A 70 -17.27 11.89 4.69
CA GLY A 70 -16.61 12.13 5.96
C GLY A 70 -15.30 11.31 6.03
N VAL A 71 -14.18 12.01 6.15
CA VAL A 71 -12.85 11.41 6.37
C VAL A 71 -12.20 12.13 7.54
N TRP A 72 -11.65 11.37 8.49
CA TRP A 72 -10.85 11.93 9.58
C TRP A 72 -9.37 11.94 9.15
N PHE A 73 -8.88 13.12 8.80
CA PHE A 73 -7.47 13.30 8.47
C PHE A 73 -6.64 13.41 9.76
N LEU A 74 -5.64 12.55 9.90
CA LEU A 74 -4.71 12.54 11.03
C LEU A 74 -3.49 13.45 10.79
N GLY A 75 -3.47 14.12 9.62
CA GLY A 75 -2.42 15.03 9.21
C GLY A 75 -1.21 14.33 8.57
N LYS A 76 -0.09 15.06 8.51
CA LYS A 76 1.16 14.60 7.92
C LYS A 76 1.84 13.57 8.83
N GLY A 77 2.15 12.40 8.29
CA GLY A 77 2.85 11.36 9.05
C GLY A 77 2.71 9.97 8.47
N THR A 78 3.10 9.00 9.28
CA THR A 78 3.10 7.57 8.99
C THR A 78 2.29 6.80 10.03
N ILE A 79 2.29 5.47 9.96
CA ILE A 79 1.65 4.60 10.95
C ILE A 79 2.12 4.89 12.39
N ILE A 80 3.36 5.35 12.56
CA ILE A 80 3.93 5.64 13.89
C ILE A 80 3.14 6.76 14.58
N GLN A 81 2.78 7.81 13.83
CA GLN A 81 1.94 8.89 14.34
C GLN A 81 0.46 8.49 14.43
N ALA A 82 -0.03 7.70 13.46
CA ALA A 82 -1.42 7.32 13.39
C ALA A 82 -1.84 6.26 14.44
N ALA A 83 -0.92 5.48 14.97
CA ALA A 83 -1.22 4.37 15.88
C ALA A 83 -2.02 4.80 17.13
N PHE A 84 -1.83 6.02 17.60
CA PHE A 84 -2.52 6.57 18.77
C PHE A 84 -4.00 6.92 18.54
N ALA A 85 -4.41 7.07 17.28
CA ALA A 85 -5.82 7.29 16.92
C ALA A 85 -6.65 6.01 16.86
N GLY A 86 -5.98 4.85 16.92
CA GLY A 86 -6.62 3.53 16.88
C GLY A 86 -7.13 3.05 18.25
N PRO A 87 -7.39 1.75 18.39
CA PRO A 87 -7.15 0.72 17.37
C PRO A 87 -8.25 0.66 16.29
N PHE A 88 -7.85 0.30 15.07
CA PHE A 88 -8.70 0.20 13.89
C PHE A 88 -9.13 -1.24 13.60
N ASP A 89 -10.30 -1.40 12.94
CA ASP A 89 -10.73 -2.72 12.43
C ASP A 89 -9.86 -3.15 11.25
N VAL A 90 -9.43 -2.17 10.44
CA VAL A 90 -8.56 -2.42 9.28
C VAL A 90 -7.51 -1.32 9.18
N VAL A 91 -6.26 -1.69 8.95
CA VAL A 91 -5.21 -0.80 8.46
C VAL A 91 -4.90 -1.20 7.02
N CYS A 92 -4.96 -0.25 6.11
CA CYS A 92 -4.78 -0.47 4.68
C CYS A 92 -3.57 0.29 4.14
N TYR A 93 -2.79 -0.41 3.29
CA TYR A 93 -1.66 0.14 2.54
C TYR A 93 -1.80 -0.21 1.05
N ASN A 94 -2.34 0.70 0.28
CA ASN A 94 -2.44 0.51 -1.16
C ASN A 94 -1.25 1.17 -1.87
N PHE A 95 -0.25 0.38 -2.23
CA PHE A 95 1.02 0.79 -2.86
C PHE A 95 1.92 1.66 -1.97
N SER A 96 1.82 1.51 -0.64
CA SER A 96 2.58 2.34 0.32
C SER A 96 3.25 1.56 1.45
N LEU A 97 2.99 0.25 1.61
CA LEU A 97 3.55 -0.52 2.73
C LEU A 97 5.08 -0.57 2.73
N HIS A 98 5.70 -0.63 1.57
CA HIS A 98 7.16 -0.73 1.45
C HIS A 98 7.92 0.45 2.09
N TYR A 99 7.28 1.60 2.25
CA TYR A 99 7.87 2.76 2.95
C TYR A 99 8.09 2.54 4.46
N ILE A 100 7.46 1.51 5.07
CA ILE A 100 7.80 1.16 6.46
C ILE A 100 9.25 0.72 6.61
N CYS A 101 9.93 0.32 5.52
CA CYS A 101 11.34 -0.05 5.54
C CYS A 101 12.27 1.09 5.95
N ASP A 102 11.86 2.34 5.84
CA ASP A 102 12.65 3.51 6.25
C ASP A 102 12.72 3.65 7.79
N ASP A 103 11.71 3.15 8.52
CA ASP A 103 11.71 3.00 9.99
C ASP A 103 10.98 1.71 10.38
N PHE A 104 11.58 0.58 10.01
CA PHE A 104 10.93 -0.71 10.02
C PHE A 104 10.48 -1.16 11.41
N GLU A 105 11.37 -1.11 12.40
CA GLU A 105 11.10 -1.61 13.75
C GLU A 105 9.97 -0.85 14.43
N ASN A 106 9.99 0.49 14.36
CA ASN A 106 8.95 1.31 14.96
C ASN A 106 7.62 1.16 14.21
N SER A 107 7.65 1.01 12.89
CA SER A 107 6.45 0.75 12.09
C SER A 107 5.79 -0.59 12.45
N ILE A 108 6.57 -1.67 12.66
CA ILE A 108 6.04 -2.97 13.10
C ILE A 108 5.38 -2.86 14.48
N LYS A 109 6.03 -2.18 15.44
CA LYS A 109 5.45 -1.94 16.77
C LYS A 109 4.15 -1.13 16.68
N ALA A 110 4.14 -0.07 15.86
CA ALA A 110 2.98 0.78 15.65
C ALA A 110 1.80 0.00 15.02
N LEU A 111 2.05 -0.86 14.04
CA LEU A 111 1.05 -1.77 13.46
C LEU A 111 0.46 -2.69 14.53
N GLY A 112 1.29 -3.21 15.43
CA GLY A 112 0.87 -4.04 16.54
C GLY A 112 -0.14 -3.35 17.47
N VAL A 113 -0.04 -2.03 17.63
CA VAL A 113 -0.97 -1.22 18.44
C VAL A 113 -2.17 -0.75 17.63
N ALA A 114 -1.96 -0.37 16.38
CA ALA A 114 -2.96 0.27 15.54
C ALA A 114 -4.11 -0.67 15.11
N VAL A 115 -3.88 -1.99 15.07
CA VAL A 115 -4.89 -2.96 14.62
C VAL A 115 -5.52 -3.66 15.82
N LYS A 116 -6.85 -3.67 15.88
CA LYS A 116 -7.63 -4.39 16.92
C LYS A 116 -7.34 -5.90 16.90
N PRO A 117 -7.44 -6.62 18.04
CA PRO A 117 -7.54 -8.06 18.03
C PRO A 117 -8.68 -8.50 17.09
N GLY A 118 -8.39 -9.43 16.17
CA GLY A 118 -9.31 -9.86 15.11
C GLY A 118 -9.39 -8.94 13.90
N GLY A 119 -8.79 -7.75 13.97
CA GLY A 119 -8.69 -6.79 12.85
C GLY A 119 -7.69 -7.22 11.78
N LEU A 120 -7.63 -6.47 10.69
CA LEU A 120 -6.86 -6.81 9.51
C LEU A 120 -5.83 -5.73 9.14
N LEU A 121 -4.70 -6.17 8.62
CA LEU A 121 -3.76 -5.36 7.86
C LEU A 121 -3.80 -5.84 6.41
N ILE A 122 -4.21 -4.99 5.49
CA ILE A 122 -4.41 -5.35 4.08
C ILE A 122 -3.72 -4.37 3.13
N GLY A 123 -3.46 -4.80 1.91
CA GLY A 123 -2.96 -3.88 0.89
C GLY A 123 -2.31 -4.53 -0.31
N ILE A 124 -1.63 -3.69 -1.08
CA ILE A 124 -0.85 -4.06 -2.26
C ILE A 124 0.52 -3.39 -2.11
N THR A 125 1.59 -4.14 -2.36
CA THR A 125 2.96 -3.64 -2.19
C THR A 125 3.90 -4.21 -3.25
N PRO A 126 4.94 -3.46 -3.69
CA PRO A 126 6.01 -4.07 -4.46
C PRO A 126 6.77 -5.08 -3.60
N GLU A 127 7.19 -6.17 -4.22
CA GLU A 127 7.85 -7.28 -3.53
C GLU A 127 9.22 -7.58 -4.16
N ARG A 128 10.23 -7.80 -3.32
CA ARG A 128 11.60 -8.08 -3.76
C ARG A 128 11.69 -9.28 -4.68
N ALA A 129 11.15 -10.43 -4.27
CA ALA A 129 11.25 -11.66 -5.06
C ALA A 129 10.62 -11.51 -6.45
N ARG A 130 9.56 -10.71 -6.57
CA ARG A 130 8.92 -10.41 -7.85
C ARG A 130 9.78 -9.47 -8.70
N ALA A 131 10.37 -8.42 -8.10
CA ALA A 131 11.30 -7.54 -8.80
C ALA A 131 12.50 -8.33 -9.34
N GLU A 132 13.11 -9.19 -8.51
CA GLU A 132 14.24 -10.04 -8.90
C GLU A 132 13.88 -11.02 -10.03
N ALA A 133 12.65 -11.52 -10.07
CA ALA A 133 12.17 -12.40 -11.14
C ALA A 133 11.85 -11.67 -12.45
N MET A 134 11.63 -10.36 -12.40
CA MET A 134 11.29 -9.54 -13.58
C MET A 134 12.51 -8.94 -14.29
N VAL A 135 13.54 -8.61 -13.55
CA VAL A 135 14.71 -7.89 -14.08
C VAL A 135 15.67 -8.82 -14.84
N ASP A 136 16.40 -8.25 -15.77
CA ASP A 136 17.48 -8.90 -16.50
C ASP A 136 18.76 -9.07 -15.65
N SER A 137 19.83 -9.58 -16.24
CA SER A 137 21.14 -9.76 -15.58
C SER A 137 21.80 -8.46 -15.12
N HIS A 138 21.32 -7.29 -15.57
CA HIS A 138 21.79 -5.97 -15.16
C HIS A 138 20.88 -5.34 -14.11
N GLY A 139 19.83 -6.06 -13.65
CA GLY A 139 18.88 -5.59 -12.67
C GLY A 139 17.83 -4.63 -13.24
N HIS A 140 17.58 -4.63 -14.54
CA HIS A 140 16.64 -3.75 -15.22
C HIS A 140 15.50 -4.50 -15.89
N PHE A 141 14.31 -3.86 -15.87
CA PHE A 141 13.14 -4.29 -16.63
C PHE A 141 12.44 -3.09 -17.24
N LYS A 142 11.98 -3.26 -18.48
CA LYS A 142 11.15 -2.28 -19.19
C LYS A 142 9.96 -2.98 -19.81
N ASP A 143 8.76 -2.47 -19.53
CA ASP A 143 7.54 -3.03 -20.13
C ASP A 143 7.22 -2.42 -21.50
N ARG A 144 6.23 -3.02 -22.20
CA ARG A 144 5.77 -2.56 -23.52
C ARG A 144 5.14 -1.16 -23.53
N LEU A 145 4.77 -0.64 -22.37
CA LEU A 145 4.23 0.72 -22.21
C LEU A 145 5.33 1.74 -21.92
N GLY A 146 6.58 1.28 -21.79
CA GLY A 146 7.75 2.11 -21.51
C GLY A 146 8.00 2.38 -20.04
N ASN A 147 7.24 1.76 -19.11
CA ASN A 147 7.54 1.82 -17.69
C ASN A 147 8.78 0.99 -17.39
N GLU A 148 9.57 1.45 -16.43
CA GLU A 148 10.86 0.84 -16.10
C GLU A 148 10.97 0.61 -14.60
N ILE A 149 11.65 -0.47 -14.23
CA ILE A 149 12.15 -0.69 -12.88
C ILE A 149 13.63 -1.07 -12.94
N ALA A 150 14.39 -0.68 -11.91
CA ALA A 150 15.76 -1.11 -11.74
C ALA A 150 16.04 -1.39 -10.27
N ILE A 151 16.63 -2.55 -9.98
CA ILE A 151 17.10 -2.87 -8.63
C ILE A 151 18.40 -2.09 -8.40
N MET A 152 18.38 -1.22 -7.40
CA MET A 152 19.52 -0.38 -7.07
C MET A 152 20.63 -1.20 -6.40
N GLN A 153 21.86 -0.69 -6.48
CA GLN A 153 23.03 -1.31 -5.87
C GLN A 153 22.78 -1.64 -4.38
N GLY A 154 23.05 -2.87 -3.98
CA GLY A 154 22.77 -3.38 -2.63
C GLY A 154 21.39 -4.02 -2.46
N GLY A 155 20.53 -4.05 -3.48
CA GLY A 155 19.28 -4.83 -3.53
C GLY A 155 18.20 -4.40 -2.52
N ARG A 156 18.35 -3.22 -1.91
CA ARG A 156 17.41 -2.73 -0.86
C ARG A 156 16.42 -1.68 -1.37
N ARG A 157 16.68 -1.13 -2.54
CA ARG A 157 15.85 -0.09 -3.14
C ARG A 157 15.58 -0.39 -4.61
N LEU A 158 14.47 0.13 -5.08
CA LEU A 158 13.99 -0.02 -6.44
C LEU A 158 13.84 1.38 -7.05
N MET A 159 14.42 1.60 -8.22
CA MET A 159 14.05 2.75 -9.06
C MET A 159 12.80 2.38 -9.85
N VAL A 160 11.76 3.18 -9.74
CA VAL A 160 10.50 3.01 -10.50
C VAL A 160 10.29 4.24 -11.37
N ARG A 161 10.12 4.03 -12.67
CA ARG A 161 9.77 5.07 -13.64
C ARG A 161 8.50 4.69 -14.39
N LEU A 162 7.46 5.50 -14.22
CA LEU A 162 6.22 5.36 -14.96
C LEU A 162 6.13 6.47 -16.02
N VAL A 163 5.90 6.10 -17.27
CA VAL A 163 5.92 7.03 -18.42
C VAL A 163 4.88 8.13 -18.32
N ASP A 164 3.79 7.85 -17.64
CA ASP A 164 2.63 8.73 -17.55
C ASP A 164 2.05 8.71 -16.12
N GLY A 165 2.62 9.42 -15.22
CA GLY A 165 2.04 9.55 -13.88
C GLY A 165 2.41 10.88 -13.24
N PRO A 166 1.53 11.49 -12.49
CA PRO A 166 1.84 12.75 -11.82
C PRO A 166 2.99 12.64 -10.81
N PHE A 167 3.34 11.39 -10.42
CA PHE A 167 4.37 11.12 -9.42
C PHE A 167 5.75 10.80 -10.00
N TYR A 168 5.86 10.56 -11.32
CA TYR A 168 7.08 10.02 -11.94
C TYR A 168 7.48 10.74 -13.24
N ALA A 169 6.89 11.91 -13.52
CA ALA A 169 7.12 12.66 -14.73
C ALA A 169 8.60 13.07 -14.93
N ASP A 170 9.36 13.20 -13.85
CA ASP A 170 10.71 13.78 -13.85
C ASP A 170 11.86 12.77 -13.71
N GLY A 171 11.69 11.52 -14.16
CA GLY A 171 12.82 10.59 -14.24
C GLY A 171 12.78 9.38 -13.32
N GLY A 172 11.70 9.17 -12.59
CA GLY A 172 11.51 8.03 -11.70
C GLY A 172 11.78 8.35 -10.24
N ARG A 173 11.38 7.43 -9.36
CA ARG A 173 11.55 7.53 -7.92
C ARG A 173 12.28 6.31 -7.39
N GLU A 174 13.17 6.58 -6.46
CA GLU A 174 13.83 5.53 -5.68
C GLU A 174 12.96 5.22 -4.46
N GLU A 175 12.52 3.96 -4.35
CA GLU A 175 11.64 3.48 -3.30
C GLU A 175 12.28 2.30 -2.55
N PRO A 176 12.00 2.10 -1.26
CA PRO A 176 12.39 0.89 -0.57
C PRO A 176 11.75 -0.33 -1.23
N ILE A 177 12.38 -1.49 -1.13
CA ILE A 177 11.80 -2.74 -1.57
C ILE A 177 11.59 -3.68 -0.38
N LEU A 178 10.39 -4.25 -0.31
CA LEU A 178 9.97 -5.08 0.80
C LEU A 178 10.34 -6.55 0.55
N ASP A 179 10.91 -7.19 1.57
CA ASP A 179 11.09 -8.63 1.65
C ASP A 179 9.93 -9.24 2.43
N ALA A 180 9.14 -10.07 1.75
CA ALA A 180 7.95 -10.69 2.32
C ALA A 180 8.26 -11.57 3.54
N SER A 181 9.36 -12.33 3.51
CA SER A 181 9.72 -13.25 4.59
C SER A 181 10.10 -12.49 5.87
N ILE A 182 10.86 -11.41 5.72
CA ILE A 182 11.24 -10.52 6.83
C ILE A 182 10.00 -9.86 7.42
N LEU A 183 9.09 -9.34 6.58
CA LEU A 183 7.85 -8.73 7.04
C LEU A 183 6.99 -9.72 7.84
N VAL A 184 6.73 -10.91 7.28
CA VAL A 184 5.91 -11.95 7.92
C VAL A 184 6.47 -12.33 9.30
N GLN A 185 7.78 -12.56 9.39
CA GLN A 185 8.43 -12.90 10.66
C GLN A 185 8.25 -11.79 11.71
N ASN A 186 8.45 -10.53 11.32
CA ASN A 186 8.34 -9.41 12.25
C ASN A 186 6.88 -9.10 12.63
N LEU A 187 5.93 -9.17 11.71
CA LEU A 187 4.51 -9.01 12.03
C LEU A 187 4.00 -10.10 12.98
N LYS A 188 4.53 -11.32 12.88
CA LYS A 188 4.22 -12.39 13.83
C LYS A 188 4.63 -12.05 15.26
N THR A 189 5.73 -11.34 15.49
CA THR A 189 6.18 -10.95 16.85
C THR A 189 5.22 -9.97 17.54
N VAL A 190 4.44 -9.22 16.75
CA VAL A 190 3.41 -8.31 17.25
C VAL A 190 1.99 -8.83 17.07
N GLY A 191 1.84 -10.14 16.92
CA GLY A 191 0.58 -10.88 16.97
C GLY A 191 -0.21 -10.89 15.66
N PHE A 192 0.43 -10.83 14.50
CA PHE A 192 -0.25 -11.04 13.22
C PHE A 192 -0.03 -12.45 12.67
N GLU A 193 -1.06 -12.98 12.03
CA GLU A 193 -1.05 -14.19 11.22
C GLU A 193 -1.26 -13.81 9.76
N LEU A 194 -0.46 -14.40 8.86
CA LEU A 194 -0.61 -14.24 7.43
C LEU A 194 -1.79 -15.06 6.91
N LEU A 195 -2.77 -14.42 6.27
CA LEU A 195 -3.88 -15.09 5.59
C LEU A 195 -3.70 -15.15 4.08
N VAL A 196 -3.16 -14.09 3.47
CA VAL A 196 -2.96 -13.99 2.02
C VAL A 196 -1.63 -13.30 1.74
N TRP A 197 -0.84 -13.91 0.86
CA TRP A 197 0.28 -13.30 0.16
C TRP A 197 0.34 -13.91 -1.24
N GLU A 198 -0.10 -13.15 -2.22
CA GLU A 198 -0.24 -13.66 -3.59
C GLU A 198 0.06 -12.55 -4.61
N PRO A 199 0.41 -12.89 -5.87
CA PRO A 199 0.50 -11.90 -6.94
C PRO A 199 -0.72 -10.98 -6.98
N MET A 200 -0.49 -9.68 -7.25
CA MET A 200 -1.61 -8.75 -7.45
C MET A 200 -2.53 -9.24 -8.58
N LEU A 201 -1.95 -9.75 -9.64
CA LEU A 201 -2.67 -10.29 -10.81
C LEU A 201 -2.67 -11.81 -10.80
N GLU A 202 -3.81 -12.43 -11.09
CA GLU A 202 -3.91 -13.89 -11.25
C GLU A 202 -3.00 -14.43 -12.35
N ARG A 203 -2.80 -13.64 -13.41
CA ARG A 203 -1.90 -13.98 -14.52
C ARG A 203 -0.97 -12.82 -14.79
N PRO A 204 0.34 -13.08 -14.90
CA PRO A 204 1.30 -12.08 -15.32
C PRO A 204 0.90 -11.47 -16.66
N ASN A 205 1.06 -10.17 -16.82
CA ASN A 205 0.73 -9.44 -18.04
C ASN A 205 1.94 -8.81 -18.72
N GLY A 206 3.15 -9.02 -18.17
CA GLY A 206 4.40 -8.47 -18.69
C GLY A 206 4.52 -6.96 -18.50
N LEU A 207 3.74 -6.38 -17.59
CA LEU A 207 3.81 -4.97 -17.22
C LEU A 207 4.46 -4.82 -15.84
N VAL A 208 4.81 -3.59 -15.50
CA VAL A 208 5.32 -3.24 -14.16
C VAL A 208 4.36 -3.67 -13.04
N SER A 209 3.08 -3.90 -13.36
CA SER A 209 2.08 -4.43 -12.42
C SER A 209 2.41 -5.82 -11.87
N ASP A 210 3.24 -6.59 -12.55
CA ASP A 210 3.68 -7.92 -12.09
C ASP A 210 4.64 -7.83 -10.88
N LEU A 211 5.15 -6.63 -10.57
CA LEU A 211 5.97 -6.32 -9.40
C LEU A 211 5.21 -6.49 -8.07
N TYR A 212 3.89 -6.36 -8.08
CA TYR A 212 3.10 -6.19 -6.86
C TYR A 212 2.49 -7.49 -6.35
N SER A 213 2.43 -7.61 -5.02
CA SER A 213 1.70 -8.64 -4.29
C SER A 213 0.56 -8.04 -3.47
N LYS A 214 -0.55 -8.78 -3.37
CA LYS A 214 -1.64 -8.52 -2.42
C LYS A 214 -1.33 -9.24 -1.11
N PHE A 215 -1.65 -8.60 0.00
CA PHE A 215 -1.46 -9.20 1.31
C PHE A 215 -2.66 -8.95 2.22
N VAL A 216 -2.90 -9.92 3.10
CA VAL A 216 -3.84 -9.84 4.21
C VAL A 216 -3.23 -10.53 5.41
N PHE A 217 -3.11 -9.79 6.50
CA PHE A 217 -2.77 -10.32 7.81
C PHE A 217 -3.93 -10.10 8.77
N LYS A 218 -4.12 -11.02 9.69
CA LYS A 218 -5.09 -10.91 10.77
C LYS A 218 -4.38 -10.75 12.10
N LYS A 219 -4.80 -9.78 12.89
CA LYS A 219 -4.33 -9.64 14.27
C LYS A 219 -4.96 -10.73 15.11
N ILE A 220 -4.17 -11.63 15.68
CA ILE A 220 -4.64 -12.64 16.62
C ILE A 220 -4.73 -12.03 18.02
N SER A 221 -5.70 -12.49 18.80
CA SER A 221 -5.77 -12.13 20.22
C SER A 221 -4.56 -12.77 20.92
N VAL A 222 -3.76 -11.96 21.58
CA VAL A 222 -2.70 -12.42 22.48
C VAL A 222 -3.29 -12.54 23.85
#